data_cec85f4be33745c7043eedac8d0e6791
#
_entry.id   cec85f4be33745c7043eedac8d0e6791
#
_cell.length_a   1.000
_cell.length_b   1.000
_cell.length_c   1.000
_cell.angle_alpha   90.00
_cell.angle_beta   90.00
_cell.angle_gamma   90.00
#
_symmetry.space_group_name_H-M   'P 1'
#
loop_
_entity.id
_entity.type
_entity.pdbx_description
1 polymer ?
#
loop_
_entity_poly.entity_id
_entity_poly.type
_entity_poly.pdbx_seq_one_letter_code
_entity_poly.pdbx_strand_id
1 'polypeptide(L)'
;MTYPTVFDVRLRPRIVSSRTGTKDLQQVQISLRVLSRPLASKLPEIMVNLGEDWDERVLPSIVNEVLKATVAQYDAEQLLTERESVSRKIRVALEKRASEFNIILDDVSITHLMFSKEFTTAIENKQVAQQDAERSKFVVAKAEQEKLAAIILAEGEGEAAGLISEALKAAGSGAIEVKRIDAAREIAETLSHSRNVVYLPSGNNMMMGLPPVARAPPPMQ
;
A
#
# COMPACT_ATOMS: atom_id res chain seq x y z
N MET A 1 -38.85 -53.60 -7.42
CA MET A 1 -39.01 -52.42 -8.30
C MET A 1 -37.78 -51.59 -8.19
N THR A 2 -36.99 -51.44 -9.23
CA THR A 2 -35.81 -50.58 -9.31
C THR A 2 -36.26 -49.24 -9.86
N TYR A 3 -36.09 -48.16 -9.09
CA TYR A 3 -36.38 -46.83 -9.57
C TYR A 3 -35.11 -46.23 -10.16
N PRO A 4 -35.20 -45.51 -11.30
CA PRO A 4 -34.04 -44.82 -11.86
C PRO A 4 -33.69 -43.60 -10.98
N THR A 5 -32.42 -43.47 -10.59
CA THR A 5 -31.91 -42.31 -9.89
C THR A 5 -31.21 -41.39 -10.88
N VAL A 6 -31.53 -40.10 -10.85
CA VAL A 6 -30.98 -39.11 -11.75
C VAL A 6 -29.84 -38.36 -11.02
N PHE A 7 -28.63 -38.48 -11.54
CA PHE A 7 -27.48 -37.73 -11.05
C PHE A 7 -27.18 -36.49 -11.87
N ASP A 8 -26.98 -35.37 -11.22
CA ASP A 8 -26.51 -34.15 -11.87
C ASP A 8 -24.97 -34.16 -11.95
N VAL A 9 -24.45 -34.18 -13.17
CA VAL A 9 -22.99 -34.22 -13.47
C VAL A 9 -22.39 -32.81 -13.69
N ARG A 10 -23.21 -31.76 -13.54
CA ARG A 10 -22.77 -30.38 -13.73
C ARG A 10 -21.85 -29.94 -12.61
N LEU A 11 -21.04 -28.95 -12.93
CA LEU A 11 -20.23 -28.24 -11.96
C LEU A 11 -21.09 -27.54 -10.92
N ARG A 12 -20.88 -27.88 -9.65
CA ARG A 12 -21.58 -27.24 -8.52
C ARG A 12 -20.58 -26.44 -7.67
N PRO A 13 -20.83 -25.14 -7.46
CA PRO A 13 -20.07 -24.37 -6.50
C PRO A 13 -20.53 -24.65 -5.07
N ARG A 14 -19.58 -24.95 -4.19
CA ARG A 14 -19.83 -25.07 -2.74
C ARG A 14 -18.92 -24.13 -1.99
N ILE A 15 -19.47 -23.45 -0.99
CA ILE A 15 -18.70 -22.62 -0.07
C ILE A 15 -18.64 -23.37 1.27
N VAL A 16 -17.44 -23.64 1.70
CA VAL A 16 -17.17 -24.30 2.98
C VAL A 16 -16.40 -23.33 3.86
N SER A 17 -16.95 -23.01 5.02
CA SER A 17 -16.30 -22.14 6.02
C SER A 17 -15.80 -23.00 7.17
N SER A 18 -14.53 -22.84 7.52
CA SER A 18 -13.89 -23.57 8.62
C SER A 18 -13.15 -22.64 9.55
N ARG A 19 -13.18 -22.94 10.85
CA ARG A 19 -12.32 -22.31 11.84
C ARG A 19 -11.15 -23.22 12.13
N THR A 20 -9.94 -22.67 12.03
CA THR A 20 -8.70 -23.43 12.25
C THR A 20 -7.67 -22.59 12.98
N GLY A 21 -6.73 -23.23 13.67
CA GLY A 21 -5.58 -22.59 14.24
C GLY A 21 -4.42 -22.57 13.24
N THR A 22 -3.68 -21.49 13.22
CA THR A 22 -2.42 -21.35 12.50
C THR A 22 -1.27 -21.91 13.35
N LYS A 23 -0.07 -21.95 12.78
CA LYS A 23 1.14 -22.43 13.46
C LYS A 23 1.48 -21.57 14.69
N ASP A 24 1.22 -20.27 14.65
CA ASP A 24 1.38 -19.32 15.74
C ASP A 24 0.17 -19.27 16.71
N LEU A 25 -0.65 -20.32 16.71
CA LEU A 25 -1.82 -20.51 17.57
C LEU A 25 -2.93 -19.46 17.42
N GLN A 26 -2.93 -18.70 16.31
CA GLN A 26 -4.00 -17.74 16.02
C GLN A 26 -5.21 -18.45 15.43
N GLN A 27 -6.40 -18.07 15.87
CA GLN A 27 -7.63 -18.58 15.29
C GLN A 27 -8.00 -17.82 14.02
N VAL A 28 -8.19 -18.55 12.93
CA VAL A 28 -8.55 -18.02 11.63
C VAL A 28 -9.84 -18.68 11.15
N GLN A 29 -10.76 -17.88 10.63
CA GLN A 29 -11.92 -18.35 9.92
C GLN A 29 -11.65 -18.22 8.41
N ILE A 30 -11.65 -19.35 7.71
CA ILE A 30 -11.36 -19.43 6.28
C ILE A 30 -12.60 -19.94 5.56
N SER A 31 -12.99 -19.27 4.48
CA SER A 31 -14.03 -19.72 3.59
C SER A 31 -13.43 -20.06 2.23
N LEU A 32 -13.66 -21.29 1.80
CA LEU A 32 -13.23 -21.80 0.50
C LEU A 32 -14.44 -21.95 -0.41
N ARG A 33 -14.30 -21.54 -1.65
CA ARG A 33 -15.21 -21.88 -2.74
C ARG A 33 -14.59 -23.02 -3.53
N VAL A 34 -15.28 -24.14 -3.60
CA VAL A 34 -14.88 -25.34 -4.31
C VAL A 34 -15.85 -25.59 -5.44
N LEU A 35 -15.33 -25.75 -6.67
CA LEU A 35 -16.07 -26.17 -7.84
C LEU A 35 -15.83 -27.66 -8.04
N SER A 36 -16.86 -28.46 -7.87
CA SER A 36 -16.75 -29.91 -7.92
C SER A 36 -17.78 -30.52 -8.87
N ARG A 37 -17.42 -31.68 -9.42
CA ARG A 37 -18.31 -32.55 -10.18
C ARG A 37 -17.97 -34.02 -9.93
N PRO A 38 -18.94 -34.93 -9.99
CA PRO A 38 -18.67 -36.35 -9.86
C PRO A 38 -18.04 -36.90 -11.15
N LEU A 39 -17.21 -37.91 -11.02
CA LEU A 39 -16.68 -38.65 -12.17
C LEU A 39 -17.79 -39.51 -12.80
N ALA A 40 -18.22 -39.18 -14.01
CA ALA A 40 -19.34 -39.83 -14.67
C ALA A 40 -19.20 -41.36 -14.82
N SER A 41 -17.95 -41.87 -15.03
CA SER A 41 -17.69 -43.31 -15.15
C SER A 41 -17.81 -44.08 -13.82
N LYS A 42 -17.80 -43.38 -12.69
CA LYS A 42 -17.79 -43.94 -11.31
C LYS A 42 -19.08 -43.59 -10.51
N LEU A 43 -20.09 -43.09 -11.16
CA LEU A 43 -21.38 -42.75 -10.53
C LEU A 43 -21.99 -43.89 -9.70
N PRO A 44 -21.99 -45.18 -10.17
CA PRO A 44 -22.50 -46.28 -9.37
C PRO A 44 -21.74 -46.49 -8.05
N GLU A 45 -20.40 -46.31 -8.06
CA GLU A 45 -19.58 -46.42 -6.86
C GLU A 45 -19.86 -45.26 -5.87
N ILE A 46 -20.02 -44.05 -6.41
CA ILE A 46 -20.39 -42.86 -5.62
C ILE A 46 -21.75 -43.07 -4.96
N MET A 47 -22.72 -43.58 -5.70
CA MET A 47 -24.07 -43.85 -5.17
C MET A 47 -24.06 -44.86 -4.01
N VAL A 48 -23.30 -45.95 -4.16
CA VAL A 48 -23.24 -47.02 -3.15
C VAL A 48 -22.50 -46.57 -1.91
N ASN A 49 -21.39 -45.82 -2.09
CA ASN A 49 -20.49 -45.45 -0.96
C ASN A 49 -20.88 -44.14 -0.29
N LEU A 50 -21.37 -43.15 -1.05
CA LEU A 50 -21.57 -41.79 -0.58
C LEU A 50 -23.04 -41.37 -0.56
N GLY A 51 -23.85 -41.96 -1.45
CA GLY A 51 -25.27 -41.60 -1.61
C GLY A 51 -25.48 -40.45 -2.58
N GLU A 52 -26.69 -39.95 -2.62
CA GLU A 52 -27.15 -38.91 -3.54
C GLU A 52 -26.58 -37.53 -3.16
N ASP A 53 -26.44 -37.28 -1.85
CA ASP A 53 -25.97 -36.02 -1.28
C ASP A 53 -24.43 -36.05 -0.99
N TRP A 54 -23.67 -36.64 -1.89
CA TRP A 54 -22.20 -36.76 -1.72
C TRP A 54 -21.51 -35.41 -1.54
N ASP A 55 -22.00 -34.36 -2.20
CA ASP A 55 -21.46 -33.01 -2.14
C ASP A 55 -21.70 -32.31 -0.79
N GLU A 56 -22.79 -32.65 -0.09
CA GLU A 56 -23.10 -32.05 1.21
C GLU A 56 -22.42 -32.78 2.38
N ARG A 57 -22.16 -34.07 2.24
CA ARG A 57 -21.59 -34.90 3.32
C ARG A 57 -20.09 -35.03 3.27
N VAL A 58 -19.53 -35.27 2.09
CA VAL A 58 -18.12 -35.63 1.95
C VAL A 58 -17.25 -34.43 1.67
N LEU A 59 -17.66 -33.51 0.80
CA LEU A 59 -16.88 -32.32 0.47
C LEU A 59 -16.52 -31.47 1.71
N PRO A 60 -17.46 -31.10 2.60
CA PRO A 60 -17.11 -30.30 3.75
C PRO A 60 -16.13 -31.02 4.70
N SER A 61 -16.25 -32.35 4.82
CA SER A 61 -15.34 -33.14 5.66
C SER A 61 -13.91 -33.11 5.13
N ILE A 62 -13.73 -33.41 3.84
CA ILE A 62 -12.43 -33.39 3.17
C ILE A 62 -11.82 -32.00 3.19
N VAL A 63 -12.62 -30.98 2.87
CA VAL A 63 -12.16 -29.59 2.87
C VAL A 63 -11.70 -29.17 4.26
N ASN A 64 -12.46 -29.49 5.31
CA ASN A 64 -12.08 -29.17 6.68
C ASN A 64 -10.79 -29.89 7.12
N GLU A 65 -10.65 -31.18 6.77
CA GLU A 65 -9.46 -31.97 7.07
C GLU A 65 -8.21 -31.33 6.42
N VAL A 66 -8.24 -31.11 5.12
CA VAL A 66 -7.12 -30.57 4.36
C VAL A 66 -6.81 -29.12 4.76
N LEU A 67 -7.86 -28.30 4.99
CA LEU A 67 -7.67 -26.94 5.48
C LEU A 67 -6.94 -26.91 6.80
N LYS A 68 -7.41 -27.68 7.79
CA LYS A 68 -6.77 -27.74 9.12
C LYS A 68 -5.32 -28.21 9.03
N ALA A 69 -5.07 -29.24 8.23
CA ALA A 69 -3.73 -29.78 8.04
C ALA A 69 -2.78 -28.78 7.35
N THR A 70 -3.27 -28.05 6.34
CA THR A 70 -2.46 -27.11 5.58
C THR A 70 -2.23 -25.82 6.36
N VAL A 71 -3.29 -25.22 6.93
CA VAL A 71 -3.20 -23.94 7.64
C VAL A 71 -2.35 -24.03 8.89
N ALA A 72 -2.36 -25.18 9.60
CA ALA A 72 -1.50 -25.40 10.76
C ALA A 72 0.02 -25.38 10.46
N GLN A 73 0.42 -25.41 9.18
CA GLN A 73 1.82 -25.31 8.75
C GLN A 73 2.30 -23.89 8.52
N TYR A 74 1.39 -22.92 8.43
CA TYR A 74 1.68 -21.52 8.12
C TYR A 74 1.39 -20.60 9.31
N ASP A 75 2.20 -19.55 9.39
CA ASP A 75 1.95 -18.45 10.31
C ASP A 75 0.81 -17.56 9.77
N ALA A 76 0.10 -16.87 10.66
CA ALA A 76 -1.03 -16.03 10.27
C ALA A 76 -0.63 -14.90 9.29
N GLU A 77 0.58 -14.34 9.46
CA GLU A 77 1.14 -13.33 8.55
C GLU A 77 1.41 -13.90 7.15
N GLN A 78 1.89 -15.15 7.05
CA GLN A 78 2.13 -15.83 5.78
C GLN A 78 0.84 -16.11 5.02
N LEU A 79 -0.26 -16.40 5.71
CA LEU A 79 -1.57 -16.58 5.08
C LEU A 79 -2.08 -15.31 4.38
N LEU A 80 -1.64 -14.13 4.82
CA LEU A 80 -1.97 -12.85 4.20
C LEU A 80 -1.03 -12.53 3.02
N THR A 81 0.28 -12.69 3.23
CA THR A 81 1.32 -12.30 2.27
C THR A 81 1.49 -13.33 1.14
N GLU A 82 1.38 -14.63 1.44
CA GLU A 82 1.58 -15.73 0.51
C GLU A 82 0.28 -16.46 0.13
N ARG A 83 -0.82 -15.73 0.07
CA ARG A 83 -2.16 -16.28 -0.17
C ARG A 83 -2.24 -17.22 -1.37
N GLU A 84 -1.56 -16.87 -2.47
CA GLU A 84 -1.56 -17.68 -3.70
C GLU A 84 -0.83 -19.01 -3.51
N SER A 85 0.32 -19.00 -2.83
CA SER A 85 1.10 -20.20 -2.55
C SER A 85 0.32 -21.18 -1.68
N VAL A 86 -0.33 -20.66 -0.64
CA VAL A 86 -1.19 -21.44 0.26
C VAL A 86 -2.41 -22.00 -0.48
N SER A 87 -3.08 -21.18 -1.29
CA SER A 87 -4.22 -21.62 -2.11
C SER A 87 -3.84 -22.75 -3.05
N ARG A 88 -2.69 -22.67 -3.70
CA ARG A 88 -2.17 -23.72 -4.58
C ARG A 88 -1.89 -25.02 -3.85
N LYS A 89 -1.29 -24.96 -2.66
CA LYS A 89 -1.05 -26.15 -1.84
C LYS A 89 -2.36 -26.78 -1.36
N ILE A 90 -3.32 -25.97 -0.93
CA ILE A 90 -4.65 -26.44 -0.54
C ILE A 90 -5.31 -27.15 -1.73
N ARG A 91 -5.25 -26.54 -2.92
CA ARG A 91 -5.81 -27.12 -4.14
C ARG A 91 -5.24 -28.50 -4.43
N VAL A 92 -3.92 -28.63 -4.49
CA VAL A 92 -3.24 -29.90 -4.78
C VAL A 92 -3.59 -30.98 -3.73
N ALA A 93 -3.59 -30.61 -2.46
CA ALA A 93 -3.94 -31.52 -1.38
C ALA A 93 -5.43 -31.97 -1.45
N LEU A 94 -6.33 -31.03 -1.77
CA LEU A 94 -7.75 -31.32 -1.96
C LEU A 94 -8.00 -32.20 -3.20
N GLU A 95 -7.35 -31.91 -4.34
CA GLU A 95 -7.47 -32.72 -5.56
C GLU A 95 -7.05 -34.16 -5.29
N LYS A 96 -5.95 -34.35 -4.60
CA LYS A 96 -5.46 -35.70 -4.23
C LYS A 96 -6.48 -36.42 -3.33
N ARG A 97 -7.04 -35.73 -2.33
CA ARG A 97 -8.00 -36.35 -1.41
C ARG A 97 -9.35 -36.60 -2.03
N ALA A 98 -9.83 -35.67 -2.89
CA ALA A 98 -11.11 -35.81 -3.61
C ALA A 98 -11.08 -36.95 -4.65
N SER A 99 -9.92 -37.19 -5.26
CA SER A 99 -9.77 -38.30 -6.23
C SER A 99 -9.99 -39.70 -5.61
N GLU A 100 -9.73 -39.86 -4.31
CA GLU A 100 -10.00 -41.11 -3.58
C GLU A 100 -11.51 -41.42 -3.49
N PHE A 101 -12.33 -40.37 -3.58
CA PHE A 101 -13.79 -40.45 -3.56
C PHE A 101 -14.44 -40.34 -4.96
N ASN A 102 -13.63 -40.41 -6.02
CA ASN A 102 -14.08 -40.24 -7.42
C ASN A 102 -14.75 -38.89 -7.71
N ILE A 103 -14.33 -37.83 -6.97
CA ILE A 103 -14.77 -36.47 -7.14
C ILE A 103 -13.69 -35.67 -7.88
N ILE A 104 -14.07 -34.95 -8.93
CA ILE A 104 -13.18 -34.07 -9.67
C ILE A 104 -13.38 -32.66 -9.13
N LEU A 105 -12.26 -32.02 -8.77
CA LEU A 105 -12.23 -30.60 -8.40
C LEU A 105 -11.70 -29.80 -9.59
N ASP A 106 -12.51 -28.89 -10.12
CA ASP A 106 -12.09 -28.03 -11.24
C ASP A 106 -11.43 -26.74 -10.72
N ASP A 107 -11.96 -26.14 -9.65
CA ASP A 107 -11.34 -24.95 -9.03
C ASP A 107 -11.53 -24.92 -7.52
N VAL A 108 -10.52 -24.38 -6.83
CA VAL A 108 -10.52 -24.15 -5.38
C VAL A 108 -9.97 -22.77 -5.11
N SER A 109 -10.77 -21.90 -4.55
CA SER A 109 -10.37 -20.53 -4.24
C SER A 109 -10.75 -20.12 -2.81
N ILE A 110 -9.81 -19.42 -2.14
CA ILE A 110 -10.06 -18.82 -0.83
C ILE A 110 -10.90 -17.55 -1.06
N THR A 111 -12.11 -17.50 -0.51
CA THR A 111 -13.01 -16.34 -0.65
C THR A 111 -12.81 -15.34 0.48
N HIS A 112 -12.87 -15.81 1.72
CA HIS A 112 -12.74 -14.96 2.89
C HIS A 112 -11.71 -15.54 3.86
N LEU A 113 -10.93 -14.64 4.44
CA LEU A 113 -9.97 -14.92 5.49
C LEU A 113 -10.18 -13.89 6.61
N MET A 114 -10.63 -14.35 7.76
CA MET A 114 -10.91 -13.48 8.91
C MET A 114 -10.07 -13.93 10.10
N PHE A 115 -9.34 -13.00 10.68
CA PHE A 115 -8.59 -13.18 11.91
C PHE A 115 -9.34 -12.62 13.11
N SER A 116 -8.84 -12.88 14.32
CA SER A 116 -9.33 -12.22 15.51
C SER A 116 -9.09 -10.71 15.44
N LYS A 117 -9.97 -9.92 16.05
CA LYS A 117 -9.86 -8.46 16.06
C LYS A 117 -8.53 -8.00 16.69
N GLU A 118 -8.11 -8.66 17.74
CA GLU A 118 -6.86 -8.38 18.45
C GLU A 118 -5.63 -8.55 17.54
N PHE A 119 -5.61 -9.63 16.75
CA PHE A 119 -4.54 -9.91 15.81
C PHE A 119 -4.52 -8.89 14.66
N THR A 120 -5.69 -8.56 14.12
CA THR A 120 -5.81 -7.54 13.04
C THR A 120 -5.27 -6.20 13.52
N THR A 121 -5.67 -5.74 14.70
CA THR A 121 -5.19 -4.48 15.29
C THR A 121 -3.67 -4.52 15.56
N ALA A 122 -3.13 -5.65 16.00
CA ALA A 122 -1.70 -5.80 16.23
C ALA A 122 -0.89 -5.72 14.91
N ILE A 123 -1.39 -6.32 13.83
CA ILE A 123 -0.77 -6.22 12.49
C ILE A 123 -0.86 -4.80 11.95
N GLU A 124 -2.01 -4.15 12.07
CA GLU A 124 -2.20 -2.76 11.66
C GLU A 124 -1.21 -1.84 12.37
N ASN A 125 -1.08 -1.96 13.69
CA ASN A 125 -0.12 -1.20 14.48
C ASN A 125 1.34 -1.48 14.06
N LYS A 126 1.68 -2.75 13.78
CA LYS A 126 3.00 -3.14 13.27
C LYS A 126 3.28 -2.49 11.92
N GLN A 127 2.31 -2.50 11.00
CA GLN A 127 2.45 -1.89 9.68
C GLN A 127 2.60 -0.37 9.77
N VAL A 128 1.81 0.30 10.62
CA VAL A 128 1.92 1.74 10.86
C VAL A 128 3.32 2.06 11.41
N ALA A 129 3.79 1.33 12.41
CA ALA A 129 5.12 1.53 12.97
C ALA A 129 6.25 1.29 11.94
N GLN A 130 6.11 0.30 11.07
CA GLN A 130 7.06 0.06 9.98
C GLN A 130 7.06 1.21 8.98
N GLN A 131 5.87 1.66 8.57
CA GLN A 131 5.73 2.78 7.65
C GLN A 131 6.30 4.09 8.22
N ASP A 132 6.08 4.35 9.52
CA ASP A 132 6.66 5.51 10.20
C ASP A 132 8.18 5.43 10.29
N ALA A 133 8.73 4.24 10.53
CA ALA A 133 10.17 4.01 10.53
C ALA A 133 10.78 4.24 9.13
N GLU A 134 10.13 3.75 8.07
CA GLU A 134 10.56 4.00 6.69
C GLU A 134 10.46 5.49 6.34
N ARG A 135 9.35 6.13 6.68
CA ARG A 135 9.17 7.57 6.49
C ARG A 135 10.26 8.37 7.18
N SER A 136 10.63 8.00 8.40
CA SER A 136 11.70 8.66 9.15
C SER A 136 13.05 8.54 8.43
N LYS A 137 13.35 7.38 7.83
CA LYS A 137 14.58 7.20 7.02
C LYS A 137 14.59 8.13 5.81
N PHE A 138 13.45 8.26 5.11
CA PHE A 138 13.34 9.19 3.96
C PHE A 138 13.46 10.65 4.38
N VAL A 139 12.89 11.03 5.54
CA VAL A 139 13.02 12.39 6.08
C VAL A 139 14.48 12.71 6.40
N VAL A 140 15.20 11.80 7.04
CA VAL A 140 16.63 11.97 7.33
C VAL A 140 17.44 12.07 6.04
N ALA A 141 17.23 11.15 5.09
CA ALA A 141 17.91 11.18 3.80
C ALA A 141 17.65 12.49 3.03
N LYS A 142 16.40 12.99 3.06
CA LYS A 142 16.05 14.28 2.47
C LYS A 142 16.79 15.44 3.15
N ALA A 143 16.80 15.48 4.47
CA ALA A 143 17.51 16.52 5.23
C ALA A 143 19.02 16.49 4.98
N GLU A 144 19.62 15.31 4.81
CA GLU A 144 21.04 15.18 4.43
C GLU A 144 21.29 15.73 3.03
N GLN A 145 20.41 15.47 2.07
CA GLN A 145 20.53 16.02 0.71
C GLN A 145 20.32 17.54 0.70
N GLU A 146 19.37 18.05 1.45
CA GLU A 146 19.15 19.50 1.59
C GLU A 146 20.36 20.19 2.23
N LYS A 147 20.97 19.56 3.25
CA LYS A 147 22.22 20.03 3.83
C LYS A 147 23.37 20.07 2.82
N LEU A 148 23.55 18.99 2.06
CA LEU A 148 24.59 18.93 1.02
C LEU A 148 24.36 20.00 -0.06
N ALA A 149 23.12 20.17 -0.51
CA ALA A 149 22.76 21.19 -1.47
C ALA A 149 23.05 22.60 -0.95
N ALA A 150 22.72 22.87 0.32
CA ALA A 150 23.01 24.17 0.95
C ALA A 150 24.52 24.42 1.07
N ILE A 151 25.32 23.38 1.38
CA ILE A 151 26.79 23.50 1.44
C ILE A 151 27.36 23.82 0.06
N ILE A 152 26.94 23.06 -0.98
CA ILE A 152 27.41 23.27 -2.36
C ILE A 152 27.02 24.67 -2.87
N LEU A 153 25.83 25.15 -2.54
CA LEU A 153 25.41 26.52 -2.88
C LEU A 153 26.29 27.56 -2.17
N ALA A 154 26.52 27.40 -0.87
CA ALA A 154 27.33 28.31 -0.12
C ALA A 154 28.80 28.32 -0.59
N GLU A 155 29.37 27.16 -0.93
CA GLU A 155 30.69 27.04 -1.53
C GLU A 155 30.73 27.73 -2.90
N GLY A 156 29.75 27.49 -3.76
CA GLY A 156 29.62 28.14 -5.08
C GLY A 156 29.48 29.66 -4.98
N GLU A 157 28.67 30.16 -4.03
CA GLU A 157 28.55 31.59 -3.77
C GLU A 157 29.87 32.19 -3.23
N GLY A 158 30.58 31.46 -2.36
CA GLY A 158 31.89 31.86 -1.86
C GLY A 158 32.94 31.94 -2.97
N GLU A 159 33.01 30.94 -3.85
CA GLU A 159 33.90 30.95 -5.01
C GLU A 159 33.54 32.08 -6.00
N ALA A 160 32.26 32.26 -6.28
CA ALA A 160 31.79 33.34 -7.14
C ALA A 160 32.14 34.72 -6.57
N ALA A 161 31.94 34.91 -5.27
CA ALA A 161 32.33 36.16 -4.61
C ALA A 161 33.88 36.39 -4.64
N GLY A 162 34.66 35.32 -4.49
CA GLY A 162 36.11 35.36 -4.65
C GLY A 162 36.52 35.81 -6.06
N LEU A 163 35.98 35.18 -7.12
CA LEU A 163 36.25 35.53 -8.50
C LEU A 163 35.83 36.97 -8.84
N ILE A 164 34.67 37.40 -8.35
CA ILE A 164 34.18 38.78 -8.52
C ILE A 164 35.13 39.76 -7.82
N SER A 165 35.60 39.45 -6.60
CA SER A 165 36.55 40.28 -5.86
C SER A 165 37.88 40.42 -6.60
N GLU A 166 38.42 39.34 -7.16
CA GLU A 166 39.65 39.39 -7.98
C GLU A 166 39.44 40.20 -9.27
N ALA A 167 38.32 40.00 -9.97
CA ALA A 167 37.99 40.75 -11.17
C ALA A 167 37.85 42.27 -10.89
N LEU A 168 37.24 42.64 -9.74
CA LEU A 168 37.11 44.02 -9.29
C LEU A 168 38.46 44.66 -8.95
N LYS A 169 39.38 43.90 -8.34
CA LYS A 169 40.75 44.39 -8.08
C LYS A 169 41.52 44.64 -9.36
N ALA A 170 41.31 43.80 -10.39
CA ALA A 170 41.95 43.93 -11.68
C ALA A 170 41.35 45.05 -12.56
N ALA A 171 40.03 45.25 -12.51
CA ALA A 171 39.30 46.18 -13.36
C ALA A 171 39.12 47.61 -12.77
N GLY A 172 39.44 47.83 -11.49
CA GLY A 172 39.31 49.13 -10.85
C GLY A 172 37.88 49.58 -10.57
N SER A 173 37.69 50.85 -10.17
CA SER A 173 36.38 51.41 -9.74
C SER A 173 35.29 51.42 -10.81
N GLY A 174 35.66 51.38 -12.10
CA GLY A 174 34.70 51.39 -13.22
C GLY A 174 33.79 50.17 -13.28
N ALA A 175 34.27 48.99 -12.86
CA ALA A 175 33.47 47.75 -12.80
C ALA A 175 32.36 47.82 -11.77
N ILE A 176 32.56 48.58 -10.69
CA ILE A 176 31.54 48.78 -9.64
C ILE A 176 30.37 49.62 -10.18
N GLU A 177 30.68 50.65 -10.97
CA GLU A 177 29.65 51.51 -11.58
C GLU A 177 28.79 50.73 -12.61
N VAL A 178 29.40 49.90 -13.44
CA VAL A 178 28.69 49.04 -14.40
C VAL A 178 27.77 48.10 -13.63
N LYS A 179 28.23 47.44 -12.59
CA LYS A 179 27.40 46.54 -11.72
C LYS A 179 26.25 47.28 -11.02
N ARG A 180 26.46 48.54 -10.62
CA ARG A 180 25.38 49.38 -10.06
C ARG A 180 24.31 49.67 -11.11
N ILE A 181 24.71 49.92 -12.36
CA ILE A 181 23.80 50.18 -13.48
C ILE A 181 23.03 48.92 -13.83
N ASP A 182 23.69 47.76 -13.89
CA ASP A 182 23.04 46.47 -14.13
C ASP A 182 22.02 46.12 -13.03
N ALA A 183 22.39 46.28 -11.77
CA ALA A 183 21.48 46.07 -10.67
C ALA A 183 20.28 47.04 -10.65
N ALA A 184 20.50 48.32 -10.99
CA ALA A 184 19.45 49.30 -11.09
C ALA A 184 18.48 48.94 -12.27
N ARG A 185 19.01 48.41 -13.35
CA ARG A 185 18.20 47.95 -14.52
C ARG A 185 17.36 46.73 -14.15
N GLU A 186 17.91 45.74 -13.45
CA GLU A 186 17.22 44.57 -13.00
C GLU A 186 16.10 44.91 -12.00
N ILE A 187 16.37 45.84 -11.06
CA ILE A 187 15.34 46.32 -10.14
C ILE A 187 14.23 47.05 -10.91
N ALA A 188 14.57 47.90 -11.88
CA ALA A 188 13.61 48.63 -12.69
C ALA A 188 12.75 47.66 -13.53
N GLU A 189 13.32 46.60 -14.07
CA GLU A 189 12.62 45.55 -14.83
C GLU A 189 11.68 44.76 -13.92
N THR A 190 12.13 44.35 -12.75
CA THR A 190 11.29 43.68 -11.74
C THR A 190 10.14 44.55 -11.27
N LEU A 191 10.39 45.84 -11.04
CA LEU A 191 9.36 46.82 -10.66
C LEU A 191 8.37 47.10 -11.79
N SER A 192 8.81 47.08 -13.08
CA SER A 192 7.91 47.28 -14.22
C SER A 192 6.86 46.19 -14.37
N HIS A 193 7.18 44.96 -13.89
CA HIS A 193 6.25 43.82 -13.94
C HIS A 193 5.37 43.67 -12.70
N SER A 194 5.67 44.42 -11.63
CA SER A 194 4.88 44.35 -10.39
C SER A 194 3.71 45.35 -10.42
N ARG A 195 2.49 44.85 -10.17
CA ARG A 195 1.23 45.65 -10.19
C ARG A 195 1.08 46.64 -9.03
N ASN A 196 1.92 46.57 -8.01
CA ASN A 196 1.78 47.30 -6.75
C ASN A 196 3.07 48.04 -6.41
N VAL A 197 3.45 49.01 -7.22
CA VAL A 197 4.65 49.84 -6.98
C VAL A 197 4.21 51.20 -6.44
N VAL A 198 4.66 51.56 -5.24
CA VAL A 198 4.51 52.88 -4.66
C VAL A 198 5.85 53.58 -4.67
N TYR A 199 6.00 54.69 -5.40
CA TYR A 199 7.18 55.50 -5.41
C TYR A 199 7.16 56.46 -4.22
N LEU A 200 8.10 56.31 -3.30
CA LEU A 200 8.33 57.21 -2.22
C LEU A 200 9.42 58.25 -2.61
N PRO A 201 9.12 59.55 -2.65
CA PRO A 201 10.16 60.53 -2.94
C PRO A 201 11.20 60.55 -1.80
N SER A 202 12.48 60.51 -2.16
CA SER A 202 13.58 60.61 -1.19
C SER A 202 13.71 62.03 -0.65
N GLY A 203 12.95 62.36 0.36
CA GLY A 203 13.02 63.64 1.06
C GLY A 203 12.28 63.59 2.40
N ASN A 204 13.07 63.68 3.44
CA ASN A 204 12.75 63.95 4.84
C ASN A 204 11.32 63.70 5.34
N ASN A 205 11.22 62.85 6.38
CA ASN A 205 10.13 62.74 7.35
C ASN A 205 8.74 62.41 6.83
N MET A 206 8.54 61.18 6.33
CA MET A 206 7.24 60.55 6.34
C MET A 206 7.10 59.64 7.55
N MET A 207 6.35 60.07 8.55
CA MET A 207 5.69 59.15 9.49
C MET A 207 4.68 58.32 8.70
N MET A 208 5.01 57.06 8.44
CA MET A 208 4.15 56.11 7.77
C MET A 208 3.06 55.67 8.78
N GLY A 209 1.87 56.29 8.71
CA GLY A 209 0.70 55.77 9.33
C GLY A 209 0.32 54.46 8.64
N LEU A 210 0.70 53.32 9.22
CA LEU A 210 0.21 52.01 8.82
C LEU A 210 -1.30 51.99 9.05
N PRO A 211 -2.12 51.64 8.03
CA PRO A 211 -3.54 51.42 8.26
C PRO A 211 -3.70 50.23 9.23
N PRO A 212 -4.69 50.28 10.14
CA PRO A 212 -4.89 49.19 11.09
C PRO A 212 -5.23 47.92 10.34
N VAL A 213 -4.48 46.86 10.65
CA VAL A 213 -4.73 45.51 10.14
C VAL A 213 -6.14 45.11 10.52
N ALA A 214 -7.00 44.93 9.54
CA ALA A 214 -8.36 44.42 9.74
C ALA A 214 -8.28 43.05 10.44
N ARG A 215 -8.75 43.00 11.68
CA ARG A 215 -8.85 41.77 12.47
C ARG A 215 -9.80 40.82 11.76
N ALA A 216 -9.31 39.64 11.45
CA ALA A 216 -10.12 38.55 10.91
C ALA A 216 -11.27 38.24 11.88
N PRO A 217 -12.50 37.97 11.37
CA PRO A 217 -13.63 37.57 12.21
C PRO A 217 -13.33 36.21 12.89
N PRO A 218 -13.85 35.99 14.12
CA PRO A 218 -13.68 34.73 14.83
C PRO A 218 -14.43 33.61 14.11
N PRO A 219 -13.98 32.34 14.20
CA PRO A 219 -14.69 31.22 13.63
C PRO A 219 -16.03 31.02 14.31
N MET A 220 -17.09 30.88 13.51
CA MET A 220 -18.42 30.50 14.01
C MET A 220 -18.36 29.07 14.58
N GLN A 221 -18.99 28.92 15.74
CA GLN A 221 -19.24 27.66 16.43
C GLN A 221 -20.23 26.77 15.66
#